data_902cf81c735d16d276cd9cbfd45b5dc1
#
_entry.id   902cf81c735d16d276cd9cbfd45b5dc1
#
_cell.length_a   1.000
_cell.length_b   1.000
_cell.length_c   1.000
_cell.angle_alpha   90.00
_cell.angle_beta   90.00
_cell.angle_gamma   90.00
#
_symmetry.space_group_name_H-M   'P 1'
#
loop_
_entity.id
_entity.type
_entity.pdbx_description
1 polymer ?
#
loop_
_entity_poly.entity_id
_entity_poly.type
_entity_poly.pdbx_seq_one_letter_code
_entity_poly.pdbx_strand_id
1 'polypeptide(L)'
;MNVLRDTAKPAREHFDDVEAAQVTEGLAESAFAMRQDWDGKPWNPPAREQPGVYAWGEAHLQYAYSLQFEATGNRRYLDVLVSRFRQLLALRDDRSGRLDEVRGRVMPAWGSVRFSTRPPFEGKSTCWAVHAGMILYPAARFVRMVQADPAICRRYAGPVAEFRQAIMETLAAYEENWHENVPQSGGDTEGYYTEPMAGPDPLPLNQMNTLGRVMLELAVADGDIQYRKRVENLARFTKRRMHVNGRNALEWDYRPGLSPPFDS
;
A
#
# COMPACT_ATOMS: atom_id res chain seq x y z
N MET A 1 -19.42 27.45 11.27
CA MET A 1 -18.78 26.17 10.97
C MET A 1 -19.20 25.71 9.58
N ASN A 2 -18.70 26.37 8.54
CA ASN A 2 -19.00 26.09 7.13
C ASN A 2 -17.94 26.78 6.27
N VAL A 3 -16.69 26.26 6.25
CA VAL A 3 -15.57 26.90 5.50
C VAL A 3 -14.71 25.89 4.75
N LEU A 4 -15.21 24.76 4.32
CA LEU A 4 -14.45 23.83 3.48
C LEU A 4 -15.26 23.22 2.32
N ARG A 5 -16.15 24.00 1.70
CA ARG A 5 -16.92 23.49 0.55
C ARG A 5 -16.71 24.23 -0.78
N ASP A 6 -15.80 25.18 -0.89
CA ASP A 6 -15.83 26.02 -2.11
C ASP A 6 -14.48 26.46 -2.69
N THR A 7 -13.43 25.60 -2.68
CA THR A 7 -12.19 25.94 -3.40
C THR A 7 -11.52 24.78 -4.11
N ALA A 8 -12.23 23.77 -4.52
CA ALA A 8 -11.71 22.75 -5.44
C ALA A 8 -12.58 22.68 -6.69
N LYS A 9 -12.61 23.76 -7.48
CA LYS A 9 -12.89 23.58 -8.91
C LYS A 9 -11.72 22.75 -9.46
N PRO A 10 -11.98 21.56 -10.03
CA PRO A 10 -10.92 20.77 -10.62
C PRO A 10 -10.30 21.56 -11.78
N ALA A 11 -8.98 21.50 -11.92
CA ALA A 11 -8.19 22.09 -13.00
C ALA A 11 -8.55 21.54 -14.41
N ARG A 12 -9.77 21.06 -14.63
CA ARG A 12 -10.29 20.47 -15.85
C ARG A 12 -10.91 21.46 -16.82
N GLU A 13 -10.99 22.74 -16.50
CA GLU A 13 -11.71 23.71 -17.33
C GLU A 13 -10.92 24.30 -18.53
N HIS A 14 -9.72 23.77 -18.87
CA HIS A 14 -8.92 24.34 -19.97
C HIS A 14 -8.45 23.36 -21.06
N PHE A 15 -8.86 22.11 -21.01
CA PHE A 15 -8.64 21.18 -22.11
C PHE A 15 -9.99 20.66 -22.58
N ASP A 16 -10.16 20.62 -23.90
CA ASP A 16 -11.27 19.89 -24.49
C ASP A 16 -11.18 18.45 -23.98
N ASP A 17 -12.16 18.02 -23.20
CA ASP A 17 -12.16 16.75 -22.47
C ASP A 17 -11.91 15.56 -23.41
N VAL A 18 -12.32 15.69 -24.69
CA VAL A 18 -12.13 14.66 -25.72
C VAL A 18 -10.67 14.60 -26.18
N GLU A 19 -10.04 15.76 -26.43
CA GLU A 19 -8.64 15.83 -26.85
C GLU A 19 -7.70 15.40 -25.72
N ALA A 20 -7.95 15.85 -24.50
CA ALA A 20 -7.20 15.41 -23.33
C ALA A 20 -7.31 13.90 -23.08
N ALA A 21 -8.50 13.32 -23.27
CA ALA A 21 -8.71 11.87 -23.15
C ALA A 21 -7.94 11.10 -24.23
N GLN A 22 -7.97 11.55 -25.48
CA GLN A 22 -7.24 10.91 -26.59
C GLN A 22 -5.72 10.97 -26.41
N VAL A 23 -5.18 12.12 -25.98
CA VAL A 23 -3.74 12.26 -25.68
C VAL A 23 -3.34 11.35 -24.52
N THR A 24 -4.15 11.31 -23.47
CA THR A 24 -3.89 10.46 -22.30
C THR A 24 -3.93 8.98 -22.69
N GLU A 25 -4.90 8.56 -23.50
CA GLU A 25 -4.98 7.18 -23.99
C GLU A 25 -3.78 6.81 -24.87
N GLY A 26 -3.38 7.68 -25.80
CA GLY A 26 -2.22 7.47 -26.65
C GLY A 26 -0.90 7.34 -25.86
N LEU A 27 -0.70 8.17 -24.84
CA LEU A 27 0.46 8.07 -23.95
C LEU A 27 0.41 6.79 -23.11
N ALA A 28 -0.76 6.42 -22.61
CA ALA A 28 -0.98 5.21 -21.86
C ALA A 28 -0.69 3.97 -22.70
N GLU A 29 -1.19 3.93 -23.94
CA GLU A 29 -0.95 2.85 -24.88
C GLU A 29 0.54 2.71 -25.23
N SER A 30 1.22 3.82 -25.49
CA SER A 30 2.66 3.83 -25.78
C SER A 30 3.48 3.33 -24.61
N ALA A 31 3.18 3.79 -23.39
CA ALA A 31 3.85 3.34 -22.17
C ALA A 31 3.57 1.86 -21.88
N PHE A 32 2.34 1.40 -22.15
CA PHE A 32 1.96 0.01 -22.02
C PHE A 32 2.70 -0.87 -23.04
N ALA A 33 2.76 -0.44 -24.32
CA ALA A 33 3.47 -1.16 -25.38
C ALA A 33 4.97 -1.26 -25.08
N MET A 34 5.62 -0.15 -24.71
CA MET A 34 7.05 -0.18 -24.32
C MET A 34 7.29 -1.14 -23.15
N ARG A 35 6.37 -1.24 -22.21
CA ARG A 35 6.51 -2.13 -21.06
C ARG A 35 6.28 -3.58 -21.44
N GLN A 36 5.37 -3.85 -22.39
CA GLN A 36 5.14 -5.18 -22.95
C GLN A 36 6.35 -5.65 -23.77
N ASP A 37 6.96 -4.77 -24.57
CA ASP A 37 8.14 -5.06 -25.35
C ASP A 37 9.36 -5.35 -24.44
N TRP A 38 9.49 -4.63 -23.33
CA TRP A 38 10.50 -4.91 -22.33
C TRP A 38 10.22 -6.19 -21.55
N ASP A 39 8.96 -6.50 -21.32
CA ASP A 39 8.45 -7.72 -20.69
C ASP A 39 8.21 -8.84 -21.73
N GLY A 40 8.57 -8.67 -23.02
CA GLY A 40 8.31 -9.59 -24.16
C GLY A 40 8.67 -11.07 -23.92
N LYS A 41 9.11 -11.35 -22.70
CA LYS A 41 9.01 -12.62 -21.99
C LYS A 41 7.88 -12.51 -20.96
N PRO A 42 7.09 -13.58 -20.75
CA PRO A 42 6.22 -13.64 -19.58
C PRO A 42 7.05 -13.18 -18.39
N TRP A 43 6.57 -12.16 -17.66
CA TRP A 43 7.23 -11.73 -16.44
C TRP A 43 7.37 -12.96 -15.55
N ASN A 44 8.53 -13.54 -15.60
CA ASN A 44 8.90 -14.64 -14.74
C ASN A 44 9.81 -14.01 -13.70
N PRO A 45 9.26 -13.60 -12.55
CA PRO A 45 10.11 -13.11 -11.49
C PRO A 45 11.11 -14.21 -11.22
N PRO A 46 12.41 -13.95 -11.29
CA PRO A 46 13.35 -14.96 -10.89
C PRO A 46 12.89 -15.45 -9.52
N ALA A 47 12.84 -16.77 -9.35
CA ALA A 47 12.58 -17.42 -8.06
C ALA A 47 13.68 -16.94 -7.10
N ARG A 48 13.58 -15.68 -6.68
CA ARG A 48 14.55 -15.04 -5.81
C ARG A 48 14.15 -15.36 -4.39
N GLU A 49 15.13 -15.61 -3.61
CA GLU A 49 15.09 -15.78 -2.17
C GLU A 49 14.45 -14.60 -1.42
N GLN A 50 14.10 -13.52 -2.14
CA GLN A 50 13.68 -12.25 -1.54
C GLN A 50 12.52 -11.57 -2.28
N PRO A 51 11.30 -12.14 -2.24
CA PRO A 51 10.17 -11.56 -2.99
C PRO A 51 9.71 -10.18 -2.50
N GLY A 52 10.02 -9.80 -1.28
CA GLY A 52 9.72 -8.47 -0.75
C GLY A 52 10.34 -7.32 -1.56
N VAL A 53 11.39 -7.57 -2.36
CA VAL A 53 11.99 -6.55 -3.24
C VAL A 53 11.05 -6.06 -4.33
N TYR A 54 10.03 -6.84 -4.70
CA TYR A 54 9.01 -6.44 -5.67
C TYR A 54 8.15 -5.25 -5.21
N ALA A 55 8.19 -4.91 -3.92
CA ALA A 55 7.57 -3.69 -3.38
C ALA A 55 8.09 -2.40 -4.05
N TRP A 56 9.32 -2.41 -4.58
CA TRP A 56 10.00 -1.21 -5.09
C TRP A 56 9.97 -1.05 -6.61
N GLY A 57 9.49 -2.03 -7.32
CA GLY A 57 9.40 -1.97 -8.79
C GLY A 57 8.03 -2.41 -9.27
N GLU A 58 7.75 -3.70 -9.09
CA GLU A 58 6.53 -4.32 -9.57
C GLU A 58 5.26 -3.70 -8.98
N ALA A 59 5.26 -3.39 -7.67
CA ALA A 59 4.12 -2.76 -7.02
C ALA A 59 3.79 -1.38 -7.63
N HIS A 60 4.81 -0.58 -7.97
CA HIS A 60 4.60 0.70 -8.64
C HIS A 60 4.05 0.54 -10.05
N LEU A 61 4.51 -0.48 -10.78
CA LEU A 61 3.98 -0.78 -12.11
C LEU A 61 2.51 -1.21 -12.05
N GLN A 62 2.15 -2.08 -11.11
CA GLN A 62 0.75 -2.48 -10.93
C GLN A 62 -0.13 -1.30 -10.51
N TYR A 63 0.39 -0.41 -9.68
CA TYR A 63 -0.29 0.83 -9.34
C TYR A 63 -0.51 1.71 -10.58
N ALA A 64 0.48 1.83 -11.46
CA ALA A 64 0.33 2.55 -12.72
C ALA A 64 -0.76 1.95 -13.60
N TYR A 65 -0.89 0.62 -13.71
CA TYR A 65 -1.99 -0.01 -14.43
C TYR A 65 -3.36 0.34 -13.85
N SER A 66 -3.48 0.44 -12.52
CA SER A 66 -4.73 0.87 -11.90
C SER A 66 -5.10 2.31 -12.29
N LEU A 67 -4.12 3.22 -12.32
CA LEU A 67 -4.31 4.60 -12.77
C LEU A 67 -4.67 4.70 -14.26
N GLN A 68 -4.04 3.87 -15.10
CA GLN A 68 -4.36 3.81 -16.53
C GLN A 68 -5.79 3.34 -16.75
N PHE A 69 -6.26 2.34 -16.00
CA PHE A 69 -7.66 1.94 -16.06
C PHE A 69 -8.60 3.06 -15.64
N GLU A 70 -8.33 3.76 -14.54
CA GLU A 70 -9.17 4.88 -14.10
C GLU A 70 -9.21 6.03 -15.12
N ALA A 71 -8.10 6.28 -15.82
CA ALA A 71 -8.03 7.33 -16.83
C ALA A 71 -8.74 6.97 -18.14
N THR A 72 -8.69 5.70 -18.56
CA THR A 72 -9.10 5.29 -19.91
C THR A 72 -10.32 4.37 -19.97
N GLY A 73 -10.67 3.71 -18.84
CA GLY A 73 -11.68 2.64 -18.80
C GLY A 73 -11.25 1.35 -19.51
N ASN A 74 -10.02 1.27 -20.03
CA ASN A 74 -9.55 0.13 -20.81
C ASN A 74 -9.22 -1.06 -19.90
N ARG A 75 -10.07 -2.08 -19.97
CA ARG A 75 -10.01 -3.28 -19.11
C ARG A 75 -8.73 -4.09 -19.23
N ARG A 76 -7.99 -3.96 -20.31
CA ARG A 76 -6.73 -4.69 -20.49
C ARG A 76 -5.73 -4.38 -19.38
N TYR A 77 -5.76 -3.16 -18.80
CA TYR A 77 -4.92 -2.81 -17.67
C TYR A 77 -5.26 -3.59 -16.41
N LEU A 78 -6.55 -3.86 -16.18
CA LEU A 78 -7.00 -4.74 -15.10
C LEU A 78 -6.59 -6.20 -15.35
N ASP A 79 -6.72 -6.69 -16.60
CA ASP A 79 -6.33 -8.07 -16.94
C ASP A 79 -4.83 -8.30 -16.69
N VAL A 80 -3.98 -7.33 -17.03
CA VAL A 80 -2.54 -7.37 -16.75
C VAL A 80 -2.27 -7.29 -15.25
N LEU A 81 -2.92 -6.38 -14.52
CA LEU A 81 -2.79 -6.27 -13.07
C LEU A 81 -3.14 -7.60 -12.39
N VAL A 82 -4.25 -8.22 -12.76
CA VAL A 82 -4.68 -9.52 -12.23
C VAL A 82 -3.62 -10.59 -12.47
N SER A 83 -3.11 -10.68 -13.70
CA SER A 83 -2.08 -11.66 -14.07
C SER A 83 -0.82 -11.48 -13.23
N ARG A 84 -0.33 -10.24 -13.11
CA ARG A 84 0.93 -9.93 -12.40
C ARG A 84 0.78 -10.08 -10.88
N PHE A 85 -0.35 -9.67 -10.32
CA PHE A 85 -0.56 -9.85 -8.88
C PHE A 85 -0.67 -11.32 -8.48
N ARG A 86 -1.28 -12.18 -9.31
CA ARG A 86 -1.28 -13.64 -9.09
C ARG A 86 0.13 -14.22 -9.06
N GLN A 87 1.03 -13.71 -9.88
CA GLN A 87 2.43 -14.11 -9.86
C GLN A 87 3.10 -13.69 -8.54
N LEU A 88 2.80 -12.47 -8.03
CA LEU A 88 3.26 -12.06 -6.70
C LEU A 88 2.68 -12.93 -5.58
N LEU A 89 1.41 -13.31 -5.67
CA LEU A 89 0.79 -14.21 -4.70
C LEU A 89 1.45 -15.60 -4.71
N ALA A 90 1.83 -16.11 -5.86
CA ALA A 90 2.56 -17.38 -5.96
C ALA A 90 3.93 -17.33 -5.27
N LEU A 91 4.53 -16.14 -5.14
CA LEU A 91 5.81 -15.91 -4.46
C LEU A 91 5.67 -15.59 -2.97
N ARG A 92 4.47 -15.47 -2.44
CA ARG A 92 4.22 -15.23 -1.01
C ARG A 92 4.84 -16.35 -0.18
N ASP A 93 5.42 -16.02 0.94
CA ASP A 93 6.25 -16.95 1.71
C ASP A 93 5.47 -18.17 2.21
N ASP A 94 4.20 -18.04 2.55
CA ASP A 94 3.33 -19.14 2.90
C ASP A 94 3.06 -20.12 1.73
N ARG A 95 3.15 -19.62 0.48
CA ARG A 95 3.02 -20.47 -0.72
C ARG A 95 4.32 -21.21 -1.06
N SER A 96 5.45 -20.66 -0.68
CA SER A 96 6.78 -21.20 -0.96
C SER A 96 7.44 -21.86 0.24
N GLY A 97 6.81 -21.82 1.42
CA GLY A 97 7.34 -22.39 2.66
C GLY A 97 8.56 -21.64 3.21
N ARG A 98 8.79 -20.39 2.78
CA ARG A 98 9.92 -19.59 3.28
C ARG A 98 9.67 -19.10 4.69
N LEU A 99 10.71 -19.18 5.51
CA LEU A 99 10.69 -18.76 6.90
C LEU A 99 10.99 -17.25 6.99
N ASP A 100 10.18 -16.52 7.76
CA ASP A 100 10.61 -15.27 8.36
C ASP A 100 11.59 -15.60 9.49
N GLU A 101 12.89 -15.40 9.24
CA GLU A 101 13.95 -15.79 10.15
C GLU A 101 14.03 -14.94 11.41
N VAL A 102 13.38 -13.78 11.41
CA VAL A 102 13.29 -12.90 12.59
C VAL A 102 12.13 -13.30 13.47
N ARG A 103 10.99 -13.66 12.87
CA ARG A 103 9.79 -14.12 13.61
C ARG A 103 9.79 -15.62 13.88
N GLY A 104 10.66 -16.41 13.23
CA GLY A 104 10.75 -17.86 13.39
C GLY A 104 9.54 -18.62 12.86
N ARG A 105 8.78 -18.04 11.93
CA ARG A 105 7.59 -18.68 11.33
C ARG A 105 7.38 -18.27 9.87
N VAL A 106 6.61 -19.08 9.15
CA VAL A 106 6.16 -18.74 7.81
C VAL A 106 5.07 -17.67 7.89
N MET A 107 5.20 -16.61 7.09
CA MET A 107 4.27 -15.49 7.08
C MET A 107 3.49 -15.45 5.75
N PRO A 108 2.19 -15.09 5.73
CA PRO A 108 1.46 -14.82 4.50
C PRO A 108 1.83 -13.42 3.95
N ALA A 109 3.11 -13.23 3.65
CA ALA A 109 3.72 -11.96 3.21
C ALA A 109 4.97 -12.26 2.36
N TRP A 110 5.80 -11.28 2.09
CA TRP A 110 6.96 -11.38 1.19
C TRP A 110 8.23 -10.96 1.92
N GLY A 111 9.07 -11.93 2.21
CA GLY A 111 10.33 -11.74 2.94
C GLY A 111 11.42 -11.09 2.10
N SER A 112 12.35 -10.42 2.79
CA SER A 112 13.55 -9.83 2.20
C SER A 112 14.59 -9.55 3.28
N VAL A 113 15.86 -9.67 2.91
CA VAL A 113 17.00 -9.25 3.76
C VAL A 113 17.34 -7.77 3.60
N ARG A 114 16.63 -7.03 2.72
CA ARG A 114 17.02 -5.68 2.26
C ARG A 114 17.32 -4.70 3.38
N PHE A 115 16.59 -4.74 4.49
CA PHE A 115 16.78 -3.83 5.62
C PHE A 115 17.40 -4.50 6.85
N SER A 116 17.75 -5.78 6.72
CA SER A 116 18.40 -6.56 7.77
C SER A 116 19.91 -6.31 7.74
N THR A 117 20.33 -5.10 8.13
CA THR A 117 21.71 -4.62 7.96
C THR A 117 22.48 -4.51 9.28
N ARG A 118 21.90 -4.91 10.41
CA ARG A 118 22.50 -4.78 11.72
C ARG A 118 22.34 -6.05 12.56
N PRO A 119 23.36 -6.41 13.37
CA PRO A 119 23.22 -7.48 14.37
C PRO A 119 22.06 -7.19 15.35
N PRO A 120 21.37 -8.22 15.86
CA PRO A 120 21.55 -9.66 15.59
C PRO A 120 20.80 -10.15 14.34
N PHE A 121 20.27 -9.27 13.53
CA PHE A 121 19.36 -9.57 12.40
C PHE A 121 20.03 -9.45 11.04
N GLU A 122 21.32 -9.13 10.99
CA GLU A 122 22.05 -8.96 9.72
C GLU A 122 21.92 -10.18 8.82
N GLY A 123 21.52 -9.96 7.58
CA GLY A 123 21.32 -10.99 6.57
C GLY A 123 20.10 -11.88 6.74
N LYS A 124 19.30 -11.71 7.81
CA LYS A 124 18.08 -12.49 8.02
C LYS A 124 16.94 -12.00 7.15
N SER A 125 16.23 -12.94 6.52
CA SER A 125 15.00 -12.64 5.79
C SER A 125 13.86 -12.36 6.75
N THR A 126 13.11 -11.26 6.51
CA THR A 126 11.90 -10.95 7.27
C THR A 126 10.86 -10.28 6.39
N CYS A 127 9.58 -10.47 6.74
CA CYS A 127 8.44 -9.87 6.08
C CYS A 127 8.20 -8.45 6.61
N TRP A 128 8.76 -7.46 5.94
CA TRP A 128 8.61 -6.05 6.31
C TRP A 128 7.20 -5.54 6.04
N ALA A 129 6.61 -4.82 6.98
CA ALA A 129 5.30 -4.19 6.83
C ALA A 129 5.23 -3.27 5.59
N VAL A 130 6.31 -2.51 5.33
CA VAL A 130 6.40 -1.65 4.14
C VAL A 130 6.34 -2.44 2.84
N HIS A 131 7.00 -3.60 2.75
CA HIS A 131 6.95 -4.44 1.56
C HIS A 131 5.54 -4.99 1.34
N ALA A 132 4.92 -5.53 2.39
CA ALA A 132 3.57 -6.05 2.32
C ALA A 132 2.57 -4.96 1.88
N GLY A 133 2.61 -3.79 2.52
CA GLY A 133 1.72 -2.68 2.18
C GLY A 133 1.89 -2.18 0.75
N MET A 134 3.13 -2.07 0.26
CA MET A 134 3.40 -1.65 -1.11
C MET A 134 2.89 -2.67 -2.14
N ILE A 135 3.13 -3.95 -1.91
CA ILE A 135 2.69 -5.03 -2.81
C ILE A 135 1.17 -5.15 -2.82
N LEU A 136 0.52 -5.04 -1.67
CA LEU A 136 -0.94 -5.19 -1.55
C LEU A 136 -1.73 -3.99 -2.05
N TYR A 137 -1.16 -2.79 -2.03
CA TYR A 137 -1.90 -1.57 -2.34
C TYR A 137 -2.56 -1.58 -3.73
N PRO A 138 -1.88 -1.95 -4.84
CA PRO A 138 -2.51 -2.04 -6.15
C PRO A 138 -3.67 -3.05 -6.19
N ALA A 139 -3.55 -4.16 -5.47
CA ALA A 139 -4.61 -5.16 -5.38
C ALA A 139 -5.82 -4.67 -4.58
N ALA A 140 -5.61 -3.97 -3.47
CA ALA A 140 -6.69 -3.36 -2.70
C ALA A 140 -7.44 -2.29 -3.52
N ARG A 141 -6.69 -1.48 -4.27
CA ARG A 141 -7.26 -0.51 -5.20
C ARG A 141 -8.06 -1.18 -6.32
N PHE A 142 -7.55 -2.29 -6.89
CA PHE A 142 -8.29 -3.11 -7.84
C PHE A 142 -9.63 -3.60 -7.26
N VAL A 143 -9.62 -4.13 -6.04
CA VAL A 143 -10.85 -4.58 -5.35
C VAL A 143 -11.86 -3.44 -5.28
N ARG A 144 -11.46 -2.26 -4.78
CA ARG A 144 -12.35 -1.09 -4.69
C ARG A 144 -12.89 -0.65 -6.05
N MET A 145 -12.03 -0.52 -7.06
CA MET A 145 -12.45 -0.08 -8.39
C MET A 145 -13.46 -1.02 -9.02
N VAL A 146 -13.22 -2.33 -8.92
CA VAL A 146 -14.13 -3.34 -9.50
C VAL A 146 -15.45 -3.39 -8.76
N GLN A 147 -15.45 -3.28 -7.42
CA GLN A 147 -16.69 -3.28 -6.65
C GLN A 147 -17.53 -2.01 -6.89
N ALA A 148 -16.88 -0.89 -7.18
CA ALA A 148 -17.57 0.37 -7.47
C ALA A 148 -18.22 0.42 -8.87
N ASP A 149 -17.88 -0.50 -9.78
CA ASP A 149 -18.38 -0.52 -11.16
C ASP A 149 -19.14 -1.81 -11.47
N PRO A 150 -20.51 -1.77 -11.48
CA PRO A 150 -21.35 -2.93 -11.80
C PRO A 150 -21.07 -3.54 -13.18
N ALA A 151 -20.56 -2.75 -14.14
CA ALA A 151 -20.30 -3.22 -15.50
C ALA A 151 -19.13 -4.23 -15.58
N ILE A 152 -18.21 -4.15 -14.64
CA ILE A 152 -17.02 -5.03 -14.59
C ILE A 152 -17.03 -5.99 -13.39
N CYS A 153 -17.83 -5.72 -12.37
CA CYS A 153 -17.86 -6.48 -11.12
C CYS A 153 -18.04 -8.00 -11.37
N ARG A 154 -18.97 -8.39 -12.25
CA ARG A 154 -19.22 -9.81 -12.56
C ARG A 154 -17.99 -10.48 -13.21
N ARG A 155 -17.32 -9.79 -14.14
CA ARG A 155 -16.14 -10.31 -14.83
C ARG A 155 -14.98 -10.61 -13.88
N TYR A 156 -14.78 -9.74 -12.91
CA TYR A 156 -13.65 -9.83 -11.98
C TYR A 156 -14.01 -10.35 -10.59
N ALA A 157 -15.20 -10.93 -10.41
CA ALA A 157 -15.65 -11.42 -9.10
C ALA A 157 -14.66 -12.44 -8.48
N GLY A 158 -14.11 -13.37 -9.28
CA GLY A 158 -13.11 -14.33 -8.83
C GLY A 158 -11.82 -13.66 -8.35
N PRO A 159 -11.15 -12.85 -9.18
CA PRO A 159 -9.98 -12.07 -8.76
C PRO A 159 -10.22 -11.17 -7.53
N VAL A 160 -11.39 -10.52 -7.43
CA VAL A 160 -11.74 -9.70 -6.26
C VAL A 160 -11.75 -10.55 -4.99
N ALA A 161 -12.42 -11.71 -5.01
CA ALA A 161 -12.47 -12.61 -3.85
C ALA A 161 -11.08 -13.12 -3.45
N GLU A 162 -10.28 -13.56 -4.44
CA GLU A 162 -8.91 -14.05 -4.27
C GLU A 162 -8.00 -12.99 -3.64
N PHE A 163 -8.02 -11.77 -4.19
CA PHE A 163 -7.14 -10.68 -3.74
C PHE A 163 -7.56 -10.18 -2.37
N ARG A 164 -8.86 -10.01 -2.15
CA ARG A 164 -9.40 -9.62 -0.85
C ARG A 164 -8.99 -10.61 0.24
N GLN A 165 -9.11 -11.90 -0.02
CA GLN A 165 -8.68 -12.95 0.90
C GLN A 165 -7.19 -12.82 1.23
N ALA A 166 -6.33 -12.70 0.21
CA ALA A 166 -4.89 -12.57 0.40
C ALA A 166 -4.50 -11.30 1.17
N ILE A 167 -5.20 -10.18 0.92
CA ILE A 167 -4.99 -8.92 1.65
C ILE A 167 -5.34 -9.11 3.13
N MET A 168 -6.51 -9.69 3.42
CA MET A 168 -6.95 -9.92 4.79
C MET A 168 -6.02 -10.84 5.57
N GLU A 169 -5.57 -11.95 4.96
CA GLU A 169 -4.59 -12.86 5.56
C GLU A 169 -3.28 -12.14 5.90
N THR A 170 -2.79 -11.32 4.98
CA THR A 170 -1.55 -10.58 5.20
C THR A 170 -1.73 -9.51 6.28
N LEU A 171 -2.82 -8.74 6.26
CA LEU A 171 -3.08 -7.72 7.30
C LEU A 171 -3.19 -8.37 8.69
N ALA A 172 -3.89 -9.51 8.79
CA ALA A 172 -4.01 -10.26 10.04
C ALA A 172 -2.66 -10.71 10.60
N ALA A 173 -1.69 -11.01 9.75
CA ALA A 173 -0.36 -11.41 10.19
C ALA A 173 0.46 -10.28 10.82
N TYR A 174 0.05 -9.02 10.63
CA TYR A 174 0.66 -7.84 11.28
C TYR A 174 -0.14 -7.31 12.49
N GLU A 175 -1.19 -8.01 12.94
CA GLU A 175 -1.95 -7.62 14.13
C GLU A 175 -1.07 -7.58 15.38
N GLU A 176 -0.13 -8.48 15.51
CA GLU A 176 0.83 -8.52 16.64
C GLU A 176 1.74 -7.28 16.70
N ASN A 177 1.86 -6.57 15.59
CA ASN A 177 2.69 -5.37 15.47
C ASN A 177 1.87 -4.07 15.59
N TRP A 178 0.55 -4.17 15.73
CA TRP A 178 -0.32 -3.02 15.92
C TRP A 178 -0.41 -2.62 17.38
N HIS A 179 -0.27 -1.33 17.64
CA HIS A 179 -0.41 -0.74 18.97
C HIS A 179 -1.36 0.45 18.92
N GLU A 180 -2.18 0.56 19.95
CA GLU A 180 -3.02 1.73 20.19
C GLU A 180 -2.53 2.45 21.46
N ASN A 181 -2.55 3.77 21.41
CA ASN A 181 -2.16 4.64 22.49
C ASN A 181 -3.21 5.73 22.69
N VAL A 182 -3.57 5.96 23.96
CA VAL A 182 -4.33 7.14 24.35
C VAL A 182 -3.32 8.12 24.92
N PRO A 183 -3.13 9.29 24.26
CA PRO A 183 -2.13 10.25 24.71
C PRO A 183 -2.35 10.71 26.15
N GLN A 184 -1.29 10.89 26.90
CA GLN A 184 -1.36 11.35 28.31
C GLN A 184 -2.01 12.73 28.44
N SER A 185 -1.82 13.60 27.43
CA SER A 185 -2.49 14.91 27.32
C SER A 185 -3.98 14.83 27.07
N GLY A 186 -4.55 13.61 26.97
CA GLY A 186 -5.93 13.39 26.57
C GLY A 186 -6.13 13.46 25.07
N GLY A 187 -7.35 13.16 24.63
CA GLY A 187 -7.75 13.17 23.23
C GLY A 187 -8.02 11.79 22.65
N ASP A 188 -8.19 11.76 21.31
CA ASP A 188 -8.54 10.54 20.60
C ASP A 188 -7.40 9.53 20.58
N THR A 189 -7.76 8.24 20.57
CA THR A 189 -6.82 7.14 20.38
C THR A 189 -6.04 7.31 19.07
N GLU A 190 -4.75 7.14 19.15
CA GLU A 190 -3.84 7.03 18.01
C GLU A 190 -3.31 5.60 17.87
N GLY A 191 -2.78 5.24 16.70
CA GLY A 191 -2.27 3.91 16.48
C GLY A 191 -1.05 3.89 15.58
N TYR A 192 -0.20 2.90 15.78
CA TYR A 192 1.05 2.74 15.04
C TYR A 192 1.43 1.27 14.92
N TYR A 193 2.35 1.00 13.99
CA TYR A 193 2.97 -0.32 13.85
C TYR A 193 4.42 -0.31 14.35
N THR A 194 4.82 -1.44 14.91
CA THR A 194 6.22 -1.76 15.21
C THR A 194 6.74 -2.85 14.28
N GLU A 195 8.01 -3.15 14.36
CA GLU A 195 8.63 -4.33 13.73
C GLU A 195 9.53 -5.03 14.75
N PRO A 196 9.65 -6.36 14.71
CA PRO A 196 10.48 -7.10 15.66
C PRO A 196 11.92 -6.60 15.74
N MET A 197 12.46 -6.11 14.62
CA MET A 197 13.83 -5.58 14.54
C MET A 197 13.96 -4.14 15.05
N ALA A 198 12.87 -3.40 15.16
CA ALA A 198 12.86 -2.03 15.66
C ALA A 198 12.63 -1.96 17.17
N GLY A 199 12.32 -3.10 17.82
CA GLY A 199 11.92 -3.13 19.22
C GLY A 199 10.54 -2.48 19.41
N PRO A 200 10.31 -1.80 20.56
CA PRO A 200 9.01 -1.18 20.85
C PRO A 200 8.76 0.12 20.09
N ASP A 201 9.74 0.63 19.37
CA ASP A 201 9.64 1.91 18.70
C ASP A 201 8.70 1.83 17.47
N PRO A 202 7.94 2.91 17.19
CA PRO A 202 7.13 2.99 16.00
C PRO A 202 7.97 2.88 14.72
N LEU A 203 7.41 2.23 13.71
CA LEU A 203 7.96 2.26 12.36
C LEU A 203 8.04 3.69 11.82
N PRO A 204 8.95 3.95 10.87
CA PRO A 204 8.90 5.17 10.08
C PRO A 204 7.50 5.41 9.50
N LEU A 205 7.02 6.66 9.52
CA LEU A 205 5.65 7.01 9.13
C LEU A 205 5.32 6.55 7.70
N ASN A 206 6.25 6.70 6.76
CA ASN A 206 6.07 6.24 5.40
C ASN A 206 5.95 4.70 5.30
N GLN A 207 6.56 3.96 6.20
CA GLN A 207 6.49 2.49 6.22
C GLN A 207 5.15 1.99 6.77
N MET A 208 4.72 2.48 7.94
CA MET A 208 3.44 2.05 8.51
C MET A 208 2.24 2.50 7.69
N ASN A 209 2.31 3.66 7.05
CA ASN A 209 1.23 4.19 6.22
C ASN A 209 1.02 3.39 4.92
N THR A 210 1.94 2.51 4.53
CA THR A 210 1.70 1.61 3.39
C THR A 210 0.58 0.61 3.69
N LEU A 211 0.55 0.03 4.90
CA LEU A 211 -0.58 -0.80 5.35
C LEU A 211 -1.86 0.04 5.53
N GLY A 212 -1.73 1.28 6.03
CA GLY A 212 -2.84 2.22 6.15
C GLY A 212 -3.55 2.47 4.81
N ARG A 213 -2.78 2.63 3.72
CA ARG A 213 -3.35 2.81 2.38
C ARG A 213 -4.15 1.58 1.93
N VAL A 214 -3.67 0.38 2.20
CA VAL A 214 -4.38 -0.88 1.89
C VAL A 214 -5.71 -0.94 2.65
N MET A 215 -5.69 -0.69 3.95
CA MET A 215 -6.89 -0.68 4.78
C MET A 215 -7.88 0.40 4.36
N LEU A 216 -7.41 1.57 3.92
CA LEU A 216 -8.27 2.65 3.43
C LEU A 216 -9.04 2.22 2.16
N GLU A 217 -8.38 1.56 1.21
CA GLU A 217 -9.05 1.05 0.00
C GLU A 217 -10.13 0.02 0.36
N LEU A 218 -9.86 -0.89 1.30
CA LEU A 218 -10.87 -1.85 1.79
C LEU A 218 -11.99 -1.17 2.57
N ALA A 219 -11.69 -0.21 3.43
CA ALA A 219 -12.71 0.53 4.17
C ALA A 219 -13.67 1.28 3.23
N VAL A 220 -13.16 1.80 2.12
CA VAL A 220 -13.98 2.45 1.09
C VAL A 220 -14.78 1.42 0.28
N ALA A 221 -14.19 0.27 -0.05
CA ALA A 221 -14.82 -0.77 -0.84
C ALA A 221 -15.97 -1.46 -0.11
N ASP A 222 -15.76 -1.83 1.15
CA ASP A 222 -16.65 -2.69 1.95
C ASP A 222 -17.45 -1.92 3.00
N GLY A 223 -17.11 -0.65 3.25
CA GLY A 223 -17.65 0.10 4.39
C GLY A 223 -17.13 -0.40 5.75
N ASP A 224 -16.00 -1.10 5.77
CA ASP A 224 -15.46 -1.73 6.98
C ASP A 224 -15.05 -0.70 8.02
N ILE A 225 -15.81 -0.65 9.12
CA ILE A 225 -15.60 0.31 10.20
C ILE A 225 -14.32 0.05 10.99
N GLN A 226 -13.85 -1.20 11.06
CA GLN A 226 -12.62 -1.55 11.78
C GLN A 226 -11.39 -1.02 11.05
N TYR A 227 -11.32 -1.24 9.74
CA TYR A 227 -10.25 -0.68 8.93
C TYR A 227 -10.30 0.85 8.90
N ARG A 228 -11.49 1.45 8.82
CA ARG A 228 -11.64 2.90 8.90
C ARG A 228 -11.07 3.45 10.21
N LYS A 229 -11.47 2.88 11.35
CA LYS A 229 -10.98 3.30 12.68
C LYS A 229 -9.45 3.19 12.75
N ARG A 230 -8.89 2.10 12.26
CA ARG A 230 -7.44 1.88 12.26
C ARG A 230 -6.69 2.92 11.41
N VAL A 231 -7.20 3.22 10.23
CA VAL A 231 -6.64 4.28 9.37
C VAL A 231 -6.72 5.65 10.04
N GLU A 232 -7.83 5.97 10.70
CA GLU A 232 -7.98 7.21 11.46
C GLU A 232 -6.97 7.29 12.61
N ASN A 233 -6.74 6.19 13.34
CA ASN A 233 -5.75 6.13 14.40
C ASN A 233 -4.31 6.33 13.87
N LEU A 234 -3.96 5.73 12.73
CA LEU A 234 -2.69 5.99 12.02
C LEU A 234 -2.54 7.46 11.61
N ALA A 235 -3.61 8.05 11.08
CA ALA A 235 -3.61 9.45 10.67
C ALA A 235 -3.42 10.39 11.86
N ARG A 236 -4.07 10.10 13.01
CA ARG A 236 -3.88 10.86 14.25
C ARG A 236 -2.45 10.75 14.76
N PHE A 237 -1.89 9.52 14.75
CA PHE A 237 -0.50 9.30 15.12
C PHE A 237 0.45 10.14 14.27
N THR A 238 0.26 10.12 12.94
CA THR A 238 1.07 10.91 12.00
C THR A 238 0.91 12.41 12.26
N LYS A 239 -0.34 12.89 12.38
CA LYS A 239 -0.65 14.32 12.58
C LYS A 239 -0.01 14.88 13.85
N ARG A 240 -0.02 14.13 14.97
CA ARG A 240 0.56 14.56 16.23
C ARG A 240 2.08 14.69 16.22
N ARG A 241 2.73 14.05 15.26
CA ARG A 241 4.20 14.10 15.09
C ARG A 241 4.65 15.08 14.02
N MET A 242 3.70 15.81 13.46
CA MET A 242 4.01 16.95 12.60
C MET A 242 4.35 18.16 13.45
N HIS A 243 5.36 18.87 13.06
CA HIS A 243 5.77 20.13 13.68
C HIS A 243 6.10 21.18 12.63
N VAL A 244 6.14 22.45 13.05
CA VAL A 244 6.52 23.56 12.18
C VAL A 244 8.02 23.77 12.30
N ASN A 245 8.74 23.66 11.20
CA ASN A 245 10.17 23.92 11.16
C ASN A 245 10.52 25.42 11.11
N GLY A 246 11.81 25.72 11.19
CA GLY A 246 12.30 27.10 11.15
C GLY A 246 12.00 27.88 9.85
N ARG A 247 11.43 27.23 8.82
CA ARG A 247 10.96 27.82 7.56
C ARG A 247 9.44 27.98 7.50
N ASN A 248 8.75 27.80 8.62
CA ASN A 248 7.29 27.80 8.73
C ASN A 248 6.61 26.73 7.85
N ALA A 249 7.28 25.60 7.62
CA ALA A 249 6.73 24.45 6.91
C ALA A 249 6.45 23.29 7.87
N LEU A 250 5.36 22.55 7.59
CA LEU A 250 5.04 21.34 8.34
C LEU A 250 6.01 20.21 7.92
N GLU A 251 6.61 19.58 8.90
CA GLU A 251 7.46 18.40 8.72
C GLU A 251 7.27 17.38 9.83
N TRP A 252 7.85 16.21 9.68
CA TRP A 252 7.88 15.14 10.68
C TRP A 252 9.20 14.39 10.59
N ASP A 253 9.62 13.82 11.69
CA ASP A 253 10.81 12.96 11.74
C ASP A 253 10.57 11.65 10.98
N TYR A 254 11.58 11.16 10.29
CA TYR A 254 11.51 9.87 9.60
C TYR A 254 11.15 8.73 10.56
N ARG A 255 11.73 8.73 11.76
CA ARG A 255 11.38 7.81 12.86
C ARG A 255 10.74 8.60 13.98
N PRO A 256 9.42 8.58 14.08
CA PRO A 256 8.73 9.29 15.14
C PRO A 256 8.97 8.59 16.49
N GLY A 257 9.22 9.36 17.53
CA GLY A 257 9.15 8.87 18.90
C GLY A 257 7.71 8.58 19.34
N LEU A 258 7.53 7.94 20.49
CA LEU A 258 6.22 7.74 21.09
C LEU A 258 5.65 9.05 21.67
N SER A 259 6.53 9.92 22.18
CA SER A 259 6.13 11.26 22.63
C SER A 259 6.03 12.21 21.46
N PRO A 260 5.01 13.10 21.41
CA PRO A 260 4.98 14.17 20.42
C PRO A 260 6.21 15.06 20.60
N PRO A 261 6.75 15.63 19.52
CA PRO A 261 7.94 16.49 19.60
C PRO A 261 7.74 17.77 20.42
N PHE A 262 6.52 18.13 20.76
CA PHE A 262 6.20 19.31 21.56
C PHE A 262 4.97 19.08 22.44
N ASP A 263 5.18 18.99 23.75
CA ASP A 263 4.23 19.44 24.77
C ASP A 263 4.51 20.94 24.99
N SER A 264 3.86 21.79 24.22
CA SER A 264 3.87 23.23 24.47
C SER A 264 2.45 23.76 24.59
#